data_05caeffe39bcb2ee938c16d374cc995f
#
_entry.id   05caeffe39bcb2ee938c16d374cc995f
#
_cell.length_a   1.000
_cell.length_b   1.000
_cell.length_c   1.000
_cell.angle_alpha   90.00
_cell.angle_beta   90.00
_cell.angle_gamma   90.00
#
_symmetry.space_group_name_H-M   'P 1'
#
loop_
_entity.id
_entity.type
_entity.pdbx_description
1 polymer ?
#
loop_
_entity_poly.entity_id
_entity_poly.type
_entity_poly.pdbx_seq_one_letter_code
_entity_poly.pdbx_strand_id
1 'polypeptide(L)'
;MKEVLSLEIGENESSKYWVGVLNALKNRGINDVMVICADGLTGIKEAIATAFPQTEYQRCIVYQVRNTLKYVSYKDKKEFASDLKSIYLAATEAQALENLDKVNERWDEKYPNSMTSWYQNWDVLTPIFKFSLEVRKVIYTTNAIESLNSTYKKLNRQRTVYPSDKVLLKALYLSTLEATKKWTQPLRNWGKVYGEFSIMYEGRFEA
;
A
#
# COMPACT_ATOMS: atom_id res chain seq x y z
N MET A 1 -10.88 -4.53 13.18
CA MET A 1 -9.52 -4.60 13.77
C MET A 1 -8.50 -4.76 12.66
N LYS A 2 -7.20 -4.59 12.95
CA LYS A 2 -6.13 -4.95 12.00
C LYS A 2 -5.78 -6.41 12.14
N GLU A 3 -5.50 -7.07 11.04
CA GLU A 3 -5.13 -8.49 11.01
C GLU A 3 -4.08 -8.74 9.93
N VAL A 4 -3.20 -9.74 10.16
CA VAL A 4 -2.28 -10.26 9.15
C VAL A 4 -2.91 -11.50 8.54
N LEU A 5 -3.31 -11.38 7.29
CA LEU A 5 -4.08 -12.42 6.60
C LEU A 5 -3.19 -13.56 6.09
N SER A 6 -1.97 -13.27 5.62
CA SER A 6 -1.04 -14.28 5.12
C SER A 6 0.41 -13.82 5.28
N LEU A 7 1.30 -14.80 5.31
CA LEU A 7 2.75 -14.66 5.22
C LEU A 7 3.22 -15.67 4.19
N GLU A 8 3.78 -15.17 3.10
CA GLU A 8 4.25 -16.00 2.00
C GLU A 8 5.74 -15.76 1.74
N ILE A 9 6.43 -16.80 1.33
CA ILE A 9 7.81 -16.76 0.85
C ILE A 9 7.78 -17.22 -0.59
N GLY A 10 8.31 -16.40 -1.48
CA GLY A 10 8.37 -16.71 -2.91
C GLY A 10 9.71 -16.33 -3.50
N GLU A 11 10.21 -17.15 -4.42
CA GLU A 11 11.46 -16.88 -5.14
C GLU A 11 11.28 -15.80 -6.21
N ASN A 12 10.10 -15.76 -6.85
CA ASN A 12 9.78 -14.83 -7.93
C ASN A 12 8.38 -14.23 -7.76
N GLU A 13 8.31 -12.92 -7.70
CA GLU A 13 7.06 -12.17 -7.72
C GLU A 13 6.55 -12.05 -9.16
N SER A 14 5.59 -12.90 -9.51
CA SER A 14 4.94 -12.92 -10.82
C SER A 14 3.42 -12.81 -10.66
N SER A 15 2.71 -12.47 -11.74
CA SER A 15 1.24 -12.47 -11.74
C SER A 15 0.67 -13.81 -11.26
N LYS A 16 1.23 -14.93 -11.72
CA LYS A 16 0.83 -16.28 -11.28
C LYS A 16 1.03 -16.51 -9.78
N TYR A 17 2.15 -16.04 -9.24
CA TYR A 17 2.42 -16.09 -7.79
C TYR A 17 1.37 -15.33 -7.01
N TRP A 18 1.08 -14.08 -7.39
CA TRP A 18 0.09 -13.25 -6.72
C TRP A 18 -1.32 -13.80 -6.84
N VAL A 19 -1.71 -14.36 -7.99
CA VAL A 19 -3.00 -15.06 -8.15
C VAL A 19 -3.09 -16.23 -7.16
N GLY A 20 -2.02 -16.98 -6.96
CA GLY A 20 -1.96 -18.07 -5.99
C GLY A 20 -2.19 -17.58 -4.56
N VAL A 21 -1.51 -16.50 -4.16
CA VAL A 21 -1.65 -15.88 -2.83
C VAL A 21 -3.09 -15.38 -2.61
N LEU A 22 -3.65 -14.66 -3.57
CA LEU A 22 -5.01 -14.12 -3.46
C LEU A 22 -6.08 -15.21 -3.44
N ASN A 23 -5.92 -16.28 -4.23
CA ASN A 23 -6.81 -17.43 -4.20
C ASN A 23 -6.70 -18.21 -2.87
N ALA A 24 -5.52 -18.29 -2.26
CA ALA A 24 -5.38 -18.87 -0.93
C ALA A 24 -6.17 -18.08 0.12
N LEU A 25 -6.23 -16.75 0.02
CA LEU A 25 -7.08 -15.92 0.88
C LEU A 25 -8.58 -16.20 0.64
N LYS A 26 -9.02 -16.35 -0.62
CA LYS A 26 -10.40 -16.74 -0.95
C LYS A 26 -10.77 -18.09 -0.34
N ASN A 27 -9.90 -19.08 -0.45
CA ASN A 27 -10.10 -20.41 0.13
C ASN A 27 -10.19 -20.39 1.66
N ARG A 28 -9.67 -19.35 2.29
CA ARG A 28 -9.79 -19.11 3.74
C ARG A 28 -11.03 -18.31 4.13
N GLY A 29 -11.94 -18.04 3.18
CA GLY A 29 -13.21 -17.38 3.42
C GLY A 29 -13.24 -15.87 3.17
N ILE A 30 -12.19 -15.28 2.57
CA ILE A 30 -12.23 -13.87 2.15
C ILE A 30 -12.93 -13.82 0.79
N ASN A 31 -14.24 -13.57 0.82
CA ASN A 31 -15.09 -13.61 -0.36
C ASN A 31 -15.01 -12.31 -1.17
N ASP A 32 -14.80 -11.17 -0.50
CA ASP A 32 -14.76 -9.86 -1.13
C ASP A 32 -13.75 -8.93 -0.46
N VAL A 33 -13.18 -8.01 -1.26
CA VAL A 33 -12.23 -6.99 -0.81
C VAL A 33 -12.54 -5.69 -1.53
N MET A 34 -12.80 -4.61 -0.81
CA MET A 34 -13.16 -3.33 -1.42
C MET A 34 -11.97 -2.66 -2.09
N VAL A 35 -10.85 -2.58 -1.38
CA VAL A 35 -9.63 -1.91 -1.85
C VAL A 35 -8.42 -2.76 -1.51
N ILE A 36 -7.55 -2.99 -2.48
CA ILE A 36 -6.21 -3.54 -2.26
C ILE A 36 -5.19 -2.45 -2.57
N CYS A 37 -4.44 -2.05 -1.54
CA CYS A 37 -3.31 -1.15 -1.69
C CYS A 37 -2.01 -1.96 -1.70
N ALA A 38 -1.25 -1.87 -2.80
CA ALA A 38 0.01 -2.59 -2.92
C ALA A 38 1.11 -1.69 -3.51
N ASP A 39 2.36 -2.08 -3.25
CA ASP A 39 3.51 -1.50 -3.95
C ASP A 39 3.42 -1.82 -5.45
N GLY A 40 4.22 -1.16 -6.26
CA GLY A 40 4.23 -1.44 -7.71
C GLY A 40 4.87 -2.77 -8.06
N LEU A 41 4.35 -3.84 -7.50
CA LEU A 41 4.81 -5.21 -7.71
C LEU A 41 4.37 -5.70 -9.10
N THR A 42 5.29 -6.35 -9.80
CA THR A 42 5.01 -6.85 -11.15
C THR A 42 3.89 -7.89 -11.12
N GLY A 43 2.86 -7.69 -11.95
CA GLY A 43 1.73 -8.61 -12.11
C GLY A 43 0.69 -8.59 -10.98
N ILE A 44 0.82 -7.71 -9.99
CA ILE A 44 -0.15 -7.63 -8.86
C ILE A 44 -1.50 -7.08 -9.34
N LYS A 45 -1.52 -6.08 -10.23
CA LYS A 45 -2.75 -5.48 -10.77
C LYS A 45 -3.59 -6.52 -11.51
N GLU A 46 -2.95 -7.30 -12.37
CA GLU A 46 -3.58 -8.39 -13.13
C GLU A 46 -4.07 -9.52 -12.21
N ALA A 47 -3.28 -9.84 -11.20
CA ALA A 47 -3.65 -10.84 -10.21
C ALA A 47 -4.88 -10.43 -9.40
N ILE A 48 -4.96 -9.17 -8.98
CA ILE A 48 -6.14 -8.62 -8.29
C ILE A 48 -7.36 -8.67 -9.20
N ALA A 49 -7.25 -8.21 -10.45
CA ALA A 49 -8.35 -8.25 -11.41
C ALA A 49 -8.85 -9.68 -11.66
N THR A 50 -7.97 -10.68 -11.58
CA THR A 50 -8.32 -12.09 -11.74
C THR A 50 -9.00 -12.66 -10.50
N ALA A 51 -8.43 -12.44 -9.32
CA ALA A 51 -8.91 -13.04 -8.08
C ALA A 51 -10.10 -12.29 -7.49
N PHE A 52 -10.08 -10.96 -7.52
CA PHE A 52 -11.08 -10.08 -6.96
C PHE A 52 -11.47 -8.98 -7.97
N PRO A 53 -12.25 -9.30 -9.01
CA PRO A 53 -12.52 -8.40 -10.14
C PRO A 53 -13.25 -7.11 -9.77
N GLN A 54 -13.95 -7.09 -8.64
CA GLN A 54 -14.65 -5.90 -8.13
C GLN A 54 -13.84 -5.06 -7.17
N THR A 55 -12.57 -5.43 -6.91
CA THR A 55 -11.69 -4.72 -6.00
C THR A 55 -11.07 -3.50 -6.66
N GLU A 56 -11.09 -2.37 -5.98
CA GLU A 56 -10.31 -1.20 -6.40
C GLU A 56 -8.82 -1.44 -6.11
N TYR A 57 -7.99 -1.39 -7.15
CA TYR A 57 -6.54 -1.43 -6.97
C TYR A 57 -6.01 -0.03 -6.74
N GLN A 58 -5.28 0.18 -5.67
CA GLN A 58 -4.59 1.41 -5.34
C GLN A 58 -3.08 1.16 -5.22
N ARG A 59 -2.30 1.85 -6.04
CA ARG A 59 -0.84 1.86 -5.85
C ARG A 59 -0.49 2.61 -4.56
N CYS A 60 0.42 2.06 -3.78
CA CYS A 60 0.80 2.61 -2.48
C CYS A 60 1.47 3.99 -2.63
N ILE A 61 0.79 5.04 -2.18
CA ILE A 61 1.28 6.42 -2.21
C ILE A 61 2.58 6.57 -1.41
N VAL A 62 2.67 5.95 -0.24
CA VAL A 62 3.86 6.05 0.60
C VAL A 62 5.08 5.45 -0.08
N TYR A 63 4.90 4.36 -0.81
CA TYR A 63 5.96 3.73 -1.57
C TYR A 63 6.37 4.59 -2.78
N GLN A 64 5.40 5.18 -3.47
CA GLN A 64 5.64 6.12 -4.56
C GLN A 64 6.48 7.32 -4.09
N VAL A 65 6.09 7.96 -2.98
CA VAL A 65 6.83 9.06 -2.36
C VAL A 65 8.24 8.63 -1.97
N ARG A 66 8.40 7.49 -1.29
CA ARG A 66 9.72 6.97 -0.90
C ARG A 66 10.63 6.71 -2.09
N ASN A 67 10.07 6.18 -3.16
CA ASN A 67 10.82 5.91 -4.38
C ASN A 67 11.33 7.21 -5.02
N THR A 68 10.48 8.21 -5.12
CA THR A 68 10.85 9.54 -5.61
C THR A 68 11.99 10.14 -4.77
N LEU A 69 11.86 10.09 -3.45
CA LEU A 69 12.85 10.68 -2.53
C LEU A 69 14.21 9.96 -2.50
N LYS A 70 14.34 8.78 -3.12
CA LYS A 70 15.66 8.12 -3.28
C LYS A 70 16.61 8.92 -4.16
N TYR A 71 16.08 9.65 -5.13
CA TYR A 71 16.84 10.45 -6.09
C TYR A 71 17.10 11.87 -5.62
N VAL A 72 16.56 12.26 -4.47
CA VAL A 72 16.65 13.62 -3.92
C VAL A 72 17.73 13.70 -2.85
N SER A 73 18.57 14.73 -2.90
CA SER A 73 19.62 14.96 -1.90
C SER A 73 19.02 15.17 -0.50
N TYR A 74 19.75 14.78 0.55
CA TYR A 74 19.26 14.85 1.92
C TYR A 74 18.74 16.23 2.33
N LYS A 75 19.42 17.29 1.91
CA LYS A 75 19.05 18.69 2.22
C LYS A 75 17.69 19.09 1.67
N ASP A 76 17.29 18.55 0.52
CA ASP A 76 16.06 18.93 -0.17
C ASP A 76 14.88 17.97 0.13
N LYS A 77 15.16 16.81 0.74
CA LYS A 77 14.13 15.77 0.98
C LYS A 77 12.91 16.28 1.73
N LYS A 78 13.11 17.14 2.72
CA LYS A 78 12.01 17.66 3.53
C LYS A 78 11.08 18.56 2.72
N GLU A 79 11.66 19.44 1.92
CA GLU A 79 10.92 20.38 1.08
C GLU A 79 10.24 19.64 -0.07
N PHE A 80 10.98 18.78 -0.78
CA PHE A 80 10.43 17.95 -1.84
C PHE A 80 9.27 17.08 -1.33
N ALA A 81 9.41 16.43 -0.16
CA ALA A 81 8.35 15.64 0.44
C ALA A 81 7.12 16.49 0.81
N SER A 82 7.31 17.75 1.18
CA SER A 82 6.22 18.69 1.42
C SER A 82 5.47 19.01 0.14
N ASP A 83 6.19 19.21 -0.96
CA ASP A 83 5.57 19.47 -2.27
C ASP A 83 4.79 18.25 -2.77
N LEU A 84 5.36 17.04 -2.63
CA LEU A 84 4.65 15.80 -2.97
C LEU A 84 3.34 15.63 -2.21
N LYS A 85 3.24 16.15 -0.98
CA LYS A 85 1.97 16.11 -0.21
C LYS A 85 0.85 16.87 -0.91
N SER A 86 1.16 17.98 -1.59
CA SER A 86 0.15 18.76 -2.31
C SER A 86 -0.55 17.94 -3.39
N ILE A 87 0.12 16.95 -3.96
CA ILE A 87 -0.42 16.06 -5.00
C ILE A 87 -1.46 15.13 -4.37
N TYR A 88 -1.05 14.24 -3.46
CA TYR A 88 -1.93 13.18 -2.96
C TYR A 88 -2.93 13.63 -1.87
N LEU A 89 -2.78 14.84 -1.33
CA LEU A 89 -3.76 15.45 -0.43
C LEU A 89 -4.71 16.41 -1.17
N ALA A 90 -4.58 16.60 -2.47
CA ALA A 90 -5.48 17.42 -3.26
C ALA A 90 -6.94 16.95 -3.11
N ALA A 91 -7.88 17.90 -3.20
CA ALA A 91 -9.30 17.58 -3.06
C ALA A 91 -9.81 16.69 -4.21
N THR A 92 -9.35 16.96 -5.42
CA THR A 92 -9.76 16.28 -6.65
C THR A 92 -8.56 15.78 -7.44
N GLU A 93 -8.79 14.83 -8.35
CA GLU A 93 -7.78 14.34 -9.28
C GLU A 93 -7.24 15.47 -10.18
N ALA A 94 -8.11 16.35 -10.69
CA ALA A 94 -7.70 17.51 -11.51
C ALA A 94 -6.72 18.41 -10.76
N GLN A 95 -7.06 18.77 -9.51
CA GLN A 95 -6.16 19.56 -8.66
C GLN A 95 -4.85 18.84 -8.37
N ALA A 96 -4.89 17.53 -8.22
CA ALA A 96 -3.69 16.71 -8.00
C ALA A 96 -2.77 16.74 -9.22
N LEU A 97 -3.33 16.69 -10.43
CA LEU A 97 -2.56 16.75 -11.67
C LEU A 97 -1.91 18.14 -11.84
N GLU A 98 -2.65 19.22 -11.59
CA GLU A 98 -2.07 20.58 -11.60
C GLU A 98 -0.93 20.72 -10.58
N ASN A 99 -1.09 20.13 -9.39
CA ASN A 99 -0.04 20.15 -8.38
C ASN A 99 1.17 19.31 -8.81
N LEU A 100 0.94 18.17 -9.47
CA LEU A 100 2.00 17.35 -10.04
C LEU A 100 2.85 18.13 -11.04
N ASP A 101 2.19 18.86 -11.96
CA ASP A 101 2.88 19.69 -12.95
C ASP A 101 3.71 20.80 -12.28
N LYS A 102 3.15 21.50 -11.28
CA LYS A 102 3.89 22.52 -10.50
C LYS A 102 5.09 21.96 -9.76
N VAL A 103 4.95 20.76 -9.17
CA VAL A 103 6.07 20.09 -8.48
C VAL A 103 7.14 19.68 -9.49
N ASN A 104 6.74 19.18 -10.66
CA ASN A 104 7.67 18.84 -11.73
C ASN A 104 8.44 20.09 -12.21
N GLU A 105 7.75 21.16 -12.57
CA GLU A 105 8.36 22.43 -12.99
C GLU A 105 9.37 22.97 -11.98
N ARG A 106 9.03 22.89 -10.69
CA ARG A 106 9.88 23.37 -9.61
C ARG A 106 11.19 22.57 -9.47
N TRP A 107 11.13 21.26 -9.69
CA TRP A 107 12.23 20.37 -9.34
C TRP A 107 12.96 19.74 -10.52
N ASP A 108 12.43 19.84 -11.75
CA ASP A 108 12.97 19.15 -12.93
C ASP A 108 14.39 19.59 -13.28
N GLU A 109 14.72 20.88 -13.15
CA GLU A 109 16.06 21.39 -13.39
C GLU A 109 17.09 20.74 -12.44
N LYS A 110 16.73 20.56 -11.17
CA LYS A 110 17.63 20.03 -10.14
C LYS A 110 17.62 18.50 -10.05
N TYR A 111 16.47 17.89 -10.28
CA TYR A 111 16.25 16.45 -10.21
C TYR A 111 15.49 15.96 -11.45
N PRO A 112 16.14 15.96 -12.62
CA PRO A 112 15.52 15.55 -13.88
C PRO A 112 14.90 14.15 -13.75
N ASN A 113 13.72 13.99 -14.34
CA ASN A 113 12.96 12.72 -14.34
C ASN A 113 12.49 12.22 -12.96
N SER A 114 12.66 12.99 -11.88
CA SER A 114 12.21 12.57 -10.53
C SER A 114 10.70 12.32 -10.46
N MET A 115 9.92 13.03 -11.27
CA MET A 115 8.46 12.94 -11.33
C MET A 115 7.94 12.01 -12.43
N THR A 116 8.80 11.47 -13.29
CA THR A 116 8.39 10.58 -14.41
C THR A 116 7.53 9.41 -13.94
N SER A 117 7.90 8.79 -12.83
CA SER A 117 7.16 7.65 -12.29
C SER A 117 5.75 8.02 -11.79
N TRP A 118 5.48 9.28 -11.48
CA TRP A 118 4.14 9.75 -11.10
C TRP A 118 3.24 9.83 -12.34
N TYR A 119 3.72 10.39 -13.44
CA TYR A 119 2.98 10.42 -14.70
C TYR A 119 2.71 9.01 -15.25
N GLN A 120 3.73 8.15 -15.25
CA GLN A 120 3.63 6.78 -15.74
C GLN A 120 2.65 5.90 -14.95
N ASN A 121 2.47 6.19 -13.67
CA ASN A 121 1.61 5.42 -12.79
C ASN A 121 0.33 6.18 -12.40
N TRP A 122 0.01 7.27 -13.12
CA TRP A 122 -1.10 8.14 -12.75
C TRP A 122 -2.43 7.38 -12.62
N ASP A 123 -2.75 6.51 -13.57
CA ASP A 123 -3.96 5.69 -13.61
C ASP A 123 -4.15 4.80 -12.36
N VAL A 124 -3.07 4.36 -11.74
CA VAL A 124 -3.08 3.50 -10.53
C VAL A 124 -2.84 4.26 -9.23
N LEU A 125 -2.47 5.53 -9.31
CA LEU A 125 -2.35 6.43 -8.17
C LEU A 125 -3.65 7.19 -7.90
N THR A 126 -4.42 7.52 -8.93
CA THR A 126 -5.63 8.35 -8.84
C THR A 126 -6.88 7.69 -8.28
N PRO A 127 -7.04 6.36 -8.21
CA PRO A 127 -8.21 5.76 -7.56
C PRO A 127 -8.48 6.29 -6.15
N ILE A 128 -7.43 6.72 -5.44
CA ILE A 128 -7.55 7.31 -4.10
C ILE A 128 -8.46 8.55 -4.07
N PHE A 129 -8.59 9.29 -5.19
CA PHE A 129 -9.41 10.51 -5.25
C PHE A 129 -10.91 10.23 -5.27
N LYS A 130 -11.33 8.97 -5.45
CA LYS A 130 -12.73 8.54 -5.29
C LYS A 130 -13.21 8.61 -3.85
N PHE A 131 -12.30 8.63 -2.88
CA PHE A 131 -12.56 8.49 -1.45
C PHE A 131 -12.41 9.82 -0.70
N SER A 132 -13.15 9.96 0.40
CA SER A 132 -12.97 11.06 1.35
C SER A 132 -11.56 11.06 1.97
N LEU A 133 -11.15 12.18 2.55
CA LEU A 133 -9.86 12.29 3.23
C LEU A 133 -9.71 11.29 4.40
N GLU A 134 -10.81 10.94 5.07
CA GLU A 134 -10.81 9.95 6.14
C GLU A 134 -10.48 8.56 5.64
N VAL A 135 -11.12 8.13 4.54
CA VAL A 135 -10.85 6.85 3.90
C VAL A 135 -9.44 6.83 3.30
N ARG A 136 -9.03 7.90 2.61
CA ARG A 136 -7.66 8.03 2.08
C ARG A 136 -6.62 7.83 3.16
N LYS A 137 -6.81 8.41 4.37
CA LYS A 137 -5.91 8.21 5.51
C LYS A 137 -5.76 6.74 5.88
N VAL A 138 -6.83 5.97 5.86
CA VAL A 138 -6.77 4.53 6.15
C VAL A 138 -6.01 3.80 5.06
N ILE A 139 -6.27 4.10 3.79
CA ILE A 139 -5.63 3.46 2.62
C ILE A 139 -4.11 3.71 2.61
N TYR A 140 -3.66 4.96 2.81
CA TYR A 140 -2.23 5.26 2.77
C TYR A 140 -1.52 5.22 4.13
N THR A 141 -2.23 4.93 5.25
CA THR A 141 -1.58 4.76 6.55
C THR A 141 -0.92 3.39 6.63
N THR A 142 0.38 3.35 6.38
CA THR A 142 1.19 2.12 6.38
C THR A 142 1.80 1.78 7.74
N ASN A 143 1.43 2.49 8.82
CA ASN A 143 2.05 2.32 10.14
C ASN A 143 2.06 0.86 10.64
N ALA A 144 1.00 0.10 10.37
CA ALA A 144 0.94 -1.31 10.76
C ALA A 144 1.94 -2.16 9.97
N ILE A 145 1.99 -1.97 8.63
CA ILE A 145 2.92 -2.65 7.74
C ILE A 145 4.36 -2.25 8.06
N GLU A 146 4.61 -0.96 8.31
CA GLU A 146 5.94 -0.46 8.71
C GLU A 146 6.41 -1.03 10.04
N SER A 147 5.52 -1.13 11.02
CA SER A 147 5.80 -1.77 12.30
C SER A 147 6.19 -3.23 12.13
N LEU A 148 5.44 -3.99 11.33
CA LEU A 148 5.76 -5.37 11.00
C LEU A 148 7.10 -5.48 10.25
N ASN A 149 7.30 -4.68 9.22
CA ASN A 149 8.55 -4.68 8.45
C ASN A 149 9.76 -4.33 9.33
N SER A 150 9.61 -3.42 10.29
CA SER A 150 10.64 -3.10 11.28
C SER A 150 10.97 -4.31 12.15
N THR A 151 9.94 -5.05 12.58
CA THR A 151 10.06 -6.26 13.38
C THR A 151 10.80 -7.37 12.60
N TYR A 152 10.42 -7.58 11.32
CA TYR A 152 11.10 -8.55 10.45
C TYR A 152 12.55 -8.17 10.15
N LYS A 153 12.82 -6.88 9.92
CA LYS A 153 14.22 -6.41 9.78
C LYS A 153 15.06 -6.67 11.03
N LYS A 154 14.48 -6.50 12.22
CA LYS A 154 15.15 -6.82 13.49
C LYS A 154 15.42 -8.32 13.59
N LEU A 155 14.45 -9.17 13.24
CA LEU A 155 14.59 -10.61 13.20
C LEU A 155 15.74 -11.03 12.26
N ASN A 156 15.78 -10.49 11.04
CA ASN A 156 16.82 -10.78 10.06
C ASN A 156 18.22 -10.30 10.47
N ARG A 157 18.32 -9.23 11.23
CA ARG A 157 19.60 -8.78 11.79
C ARG A 157 20.13 -9.71 12.87
N GLN A 158 19.24 -10.35 13.63
CA GLN A 158 19.60 -11.30 14.67
C GLN A 158 19.94 -12.67 14.11
N ARG A 159 19.34 -13.03 12.98
CA ARG A 159 19.55 -14.32 12.32
C ARG A 159 19.53 -14.14 10.81
N THR A 160 20.70 -14.15 10.20
CA THR A 160 20.89 -13.86 8.77
C THR A 160 20.67 -15.07 7.86
N VAL A 161 20.74 -16.30 8.40
CA VAL A 161 20.62 -17.55 7.64
C VAL A 161 19.59 -18.46 8.30
N TYR A 162 18.69 -18.99 7.50
CA TYR A 162 17.68 -19.97 7.89
C TYR A 162 17.90 -21.29 7.15
N PRO A 163 17.79 -22.46 7.82
CA PRO A 163 18.05 -23.77 7.21
C PRO A 163 17.04 -24.14 6.10
N SER A 164 15.83 -23.54 6.11
CA SER A 164 14.80 -23.74 5.12
C SER A 164 13.75 -22.64 5.19
N ASP A 165 12.96 -22.48 4.12
CA ASP A 165 11.82 -21.55 4.05
C ASP A 165 10.79 -21.81 5.14
N LYS A 166 10.57 -23.09 5.49
CA LYS A 166 9.67 -23.45 6.58
C LYS A 166 10.14 -22.90 7.93
N VAL A 167 11.43 -22.88 8.19
CA VAL A 167 12.01 -22.32 9.43
C VAL A 167 11.92 -20.80 9.41
N LEU A 168 12.18 -20.17 8.26
CA LEU A 168 12.00 -18.73 8.08
C LEU A 168 10.53 -18.33 8.27
N LEU A 169 9.59 -19.02 7.62
CA LEU A 169 8.17 -18.76 7.76
C LEU A 169 7.68 -18.87 9.21
N LYS A 170 8.13 -19.90 9.93
CA LYS A 170 7.83 -20.07 11.36
C LYS A 170 8.39 -18.92 12.20
N ALA A 171 9.58 -18.45 11.92
CA ALA A 171 10.19 -17.33 12.63
C ALA A 171 9.42 -16.01 12.35
N LEU A 172 9.04 -15.77 11.10
CA LEU A 172 8.21 -14.63 10.71
C LEU A 172 6.84 -14.68 11.38
N TYR A 173 6.21 -15.86 11.40
CA TYR A 173 4.91 -16.06 12.05
C TYR A 173 4.97 -15.74 13.55
N LEU A 174 5.93 -16.28 14.28
CA LEU A 174 6.11 -16.00 15.72
C LEU A 174 6.35 -14.50 15.96
N SER A 175 7.17 -13.88 15.12
CA SER A 175 7.47 -12.45 15.19
C SER A 175 6.21 -11.61 14.90
N THR A 176 5.35 -12.07 13.99
CA THR A 176 4.05 -11.44 13.69
C THR A 176 3.12 -11.52 14.90
N LEU A 177 3.00 -12.68 15.53
CA LEU A 177 2.17 -12.85 16.74
C LEU A 177 2.58 -11.86 17.83
N GLU A 178 3.87 -11.71 18.08
CA GLU A 178 4.37 -10.74 19.06
C GLU A 178 4.05 -9.28 18.68
N ALA A 179 4.24 -8.91 17.42
CA ALA A 179 3.99 -7.56 16.95
C ALA A 179 2.49 -7.20 16.99
N THR A 180 1.61 -8.17 16.68
CA THR A 180 0.16 -7.97 16.58
C THR A 180 -0.57 -8.00 17.93
N LYS A 181 0.05 -8.50 18.99
CA LYS A 181 -0.51 -8.43 20.37
C LYS A 181 -0.97 -7.02 20.75
N LYS A 182 -0.34 -5.99 20.20
CA LYS A 182 -0.68 -4.58 20.45
C LYS A 182 -1.81 -4.04 19.58
N TRP A 183 -2.32 -4.82 18.62
CA TRP A 183 -3.38 -4.40 17.69
C TRP A 183 -4.77 -4.63 18.25
N THR A 184 -5.00 -4.23 19.49
CA THR A 184 -6.26 -4.44 20.22
C THR A 184 -7.29 -3.34 19.96
N GLN A 185 -6.86 -2.19 19.42
CA GLN A 185 -7.73 -1.05 19.21
C GLN A 185 -8.33 -1.05 17.80
N PRO A 186 -9.62 -0.70 17.65
CA PRO A 186 -10.21 -0.49 16.34
C PRO A 186 -9.50 0.66 15.60
N LEU A 187 -9.65 0.69 14.28
CA LEU A 187 -9.19 1.83 13.49
C LEU A 187 -9.96 3.09 13.90
N ARG A 188 -9.23 4.17 14.13
CA ARG A 188 -9.84 5.46 14.42
C ARG A 188 -10.73 5.90 13.25
N ASN A 189 -11.90 6.44 13.53
CA ASN A 189 -12.90 6.85 12.54
C ASN A 189 -13.45 5.71 11.66
N TRP A 190 -13.33 4.45 12.09
CA TRP A 190 -13.81 3.31 11.30
C TRP A 190 -15.29 3.42 10.92
N GLY A 191 -16.15 3.97 11.80
CA GLY A 191 -17.56 4.20 11.49
C GLY A 191 -17.78 5.10 10.26
N LYS A 192 -16.97 6.14 10.08
CA LYS A 192 -17.03 7.00 8.89
C LYS A 192 -16.59 6.26 7.63
N VAL A 193 -15.50 5.49 7.73
CA VAL A 193 -14.97 4.68 6.63
C VAL A 193 -15.99 3.63 6.21
N TYR A 194 -16.58 2.93 7.19
CA TYR A 194 -17.61 1.93 6.94
C TYR A 194 -18.86 2.55 6.29
N GLY A 195 -19.35 3.69 6.80
CA GLY A 195 -20.51 4.38 6.23
C GLY A 195 -20.26 4.81 4.78
N GLU A 196 -19.09 5.36 4.45
CA GLU A 196 -18.74 5.73 3.07
C GLU A 196 -18.68 4.50 2.17
N PHE A 197 -18.02 3.44 2.61
CA PHE A 197 -17.91 2.20 1.84
C PHE A 197 -19.26 1.52 1.64
N SER A 198 -20.16 1.55 2.62
CA SER A 198 -21.51 1.00 2.49
C SER A 198 -22.32 1.70 1.42
N ILE A 199 -22.12 3.02 1.23
CA ILE A 199 -22.75 3.79 0.17
C ILE A 199 -22.08 3.52 -1.18
N MET A 200 -20.75 3.56 -1.23
CA MET A 200 -20.01 3.41 -2.49
C MET A 200 -20.10 1.99 -3.08
N TYR A 201 -20.22 1.00 -2.23
CA TYR A 201 -20.23 -0.43 -2.58
C TYR A 201 -21.53 -1.10 -2.09
N GLU A 202 -22.67 -0.45 -2.40
CA GLU A 202 -23.99 -0.94 -2.05
C GLU A 202 -24.18 -2.40 -2.51
N GLY A 203 -24.77 -3.25 -1.65
CA GLY A 203 -24.98 -4.67 -1.92
C GLY A 203 -23.75 -5.57 -1.69
N ARG A 204 -22.57 -5.02 -1.35
CA ARG A 204 -21.36 -5.81 -1.05
C ARG A 204 -21.09 -5.98 0.46
N PHE A 205 -21.85 -5.28 1.30
CA PHE A 205 -21.81 -5.42 2.75
C PHE A 205 -23.08 -6.16 3.22
N GLU A 206 -23.17 -7.43 2.89
CA GLU A 206 -24.22 -8.26 3.51
C GLU A 206 -23.80 -8.60 4.95
N ALA A 207 -24.78 -8.45 5.86
CA ALA A 207 -24.62 -8.69 7.28
C ALA A 207 -24.46 -10.18 7.62
#